data_f3d5a9b4b25dbfec3997941ca1f09a14
#
_entry.id   f3d5a9b4b25dbfec3997941ca1f09a14
#
_cell.length_a   1.000
_cell.length_b   1.000
_cell.length_c   1.000
_cell.angle_alpha   90.00
_cell.angle_beta   90.00
_cell.angle_gamma   90.00
#
_symmetry.space_group_name_H-M   'P 1'
#
loop_
_entity.id
_entity.type
_entity.pdbx_description
1 polymer ?
#
loop_
_entity_poly.entity_id
_entity_poly.type
_entity_poly.pdbx_seq_one_letter_code
_entity_poly.pdbx_strand_id
1 'polypeptide(L)'
;MKFSYCMVPVFPIPDLVETVKTADELGFYAAYSVDETWWKDPFVVFAAAAEKTQRIRFGPNVTHVFLREPTHICQVMASLDELTNGRTEIVVSTGNFGLLHQHGIEDWADRKPMSRLIEAIHVMRTFLAEGAITHDGDFFKYNGLYTFAKPVQEHIPIKMGAMKGPRSFRVAGELTEGVHQALAYSSEAYEYMAARTQEGAQKAGKDIADLDMGAWVVTVVGEDSAAAKAAARALVTFYLSAMPPEQVERHGIDPAELTPVVEALDAGDVPRALELFSAENAEKLSLAGTPEEIVEKIKTDLQPHAVNHMIMAIVDAGMVKAFTGADIDVPDTRGQLRLIAERVMPAFD
;
A
#
# COMPACT_ATOMS: atom_id res chain seq x y z
N MET A 1 2.61 2.94 -17.76
CA MET A 1 2.08 2.55 -16.40
C MET A 1 3.22 2.60 -15.40
N LYS A 2 2.98 3.03 -14.14
CA LYS A 2 4.01 2.98 -13.09
C LYS A 2 4.05 1.61 -12.45
N PHE A 3 5.24 1.15 -12.07
CA PHE A 3 5.45 -0.08 -11.30
C PHE A 3 6.27 0.23 -10.06
N SER A 4 5.78 -0.16 -8.90
CA SER A 4 6.42 0.07 -7.60
C SER A 4 6.53 -1.21 -6.79
N TYR A 5 7.60 -1.31 -6.03
CA TYR A 5 7.79 -2.35 -5.04
C TYR A 5 7.26 -1.86 -3.68
N CYS A 6 6.40 -2.63 -3.03
CA CYS A 6 5.99 -2.38 -1.66
C CYS A 6 6.54 -3.48 -0.76
N MET A 7 7.42 -3.10 0.17
CA MET A 7 8.00 -4.06 1.10
C MET A 7 7.13 -4.26 2.33
N VAL A 8 7.06 -5.50 2.80
CA VAL A 8 6.74 -5.85 4.18
C VAL A 8 8.09 -6.10 4.86
N PRO A 9 8.57 -5.21 5.75
CA PRO A 9 9.98 -5.20 6.17
C PRO A 9 10.30 -6.25 7.23
N VAL A 10 10.19 -7.54 6.88
CA VAL A 10 10.50 -8.70 7.73
C VAL A 10 11.99 -9.04 7.76
N PHE A 11 12.68 -8.86 6.65
CA PHE A 11 14.09 -9.20 6.48
C PHE A 11 15.04 -8.23 7.21
N PRO A 12 16.33 -8.56 7.40
CA PRO A 12 17.32 -7.64 7.90
C PRO A 12 17.41 -6.35 7.07
N ILE A 13 17.62 -5.21 7.72
CA ILE A 13 17.66 -3.91 7.02
C ILE A 13 18.68 -3.88 5.87
N PRO A 14 19.92 -4.45 5.99
CA PRO A 14 20.84 -4.49 4.87
C PRO A 14 20.29 -5.21 3.64
N ASP A 15 19.54 -6.30 3.82
CA ASP A 15 18.94 -7.06 2.72
C ASP A 15 17.79 -6.28 2.07
N LEU A 16 16.98 -5.57 2.86
CA LEU A 16 15.95 -4.67 2.36
C LEU A 16 16.56 -3.53 1.54
N VAL A 17 17.66 -2.96 1.99
CA VAL A 17 18.38 -1.89 1.27
C VAL A 17 18.90 -2.37 -0.06
N GLU A 18 19.51 -3.58 -0.14
CA GLU A 18 19.98 -4.16 -1.39
C GLU A 18 18.80 -4.50 -2.33
N THR A 19 17.64 -4.86 -1.79
CA THR A 19 16.42 -5.08 -2.59
C THR A 19 15.91 -3.78 -3.19
N VAL A 20 15.86 -2.69 -2.41
CA VAL A 20 15.48 -1.36 -2.90
C VAL A 20 16.45 -0.85 -3.96
N LYS A 21 17.76 -1.06 -3.76
CA LYS A 21 18.79 -0.73 -4.77
C LYS A 21 18.55 -1.51 -6.07
N THR A 22 18.25 -2.80 -5.98
CA THR A 22 17.89 -3.62 -7.15
C THR A 22 16.67 -3.05 -7.87
N ALA A 23 15.62 -2.65 -7.14
CA ALA A 23 14.44 -2.02 -7.73
C ALA A 23 14.76 -0.68 -8.44
N ASP A 24 15.64 0.15 -7.85
CA ASP A 24 16.14 1.38 -8.49
C ASP A 24 16.88 1.11 -9.80
N GLU A 25 17.80 0.15 -9.80
CA GLU A 25 18.58 -0.25 -10.98
C GLU A 25 17.68 -0.79 -12.11
N LEU A 26 16.60 -1.47 -11.75
CA LEU A 26 15.63 -2.04 -12.68
C LEU A 26 14.55 -1.04 -13.17
N GLY A 27 14.53 0.20 -12.65
CA GLY A 27 13.64 1.24 -13.14
C GLY A 27 12.25 1.27 -12.49
N PHE A 28 12.08 0.65 -11.34
CA PHE A 28 10.83 0.80 -10.57
C PHE A 28 10.62 2.26 -10.15
N TYR A 29 9.36 2.69 -10.15
CA TYR A 29 8.99 4.08 -9.84
C TYR A 29 9.21 4.42 -8.36
N ALA A 30 8.77 3.56 -7.45
CA ALA A 30 8.91 3.79 -6.02
C ALA A 30 9.18 2.50 -5.24
N ALA A 31 9.86 2.65 -4.11
CA ALA A 31 9.94 1.69 -3.03
C ALA A 31 9.05 2.17 -1.88
N TYR A 32 7.90 1.55 -1.74
CA TYR A 32 7.01 1.76 -0.62
C TYR A 32 7.27 0.77 0.51
N SER A 33 6.74 1.08 1.68
CA SER A 33 6.68 0.15 2.80
C SER A 33 5.45 0.39 3.65
N VAL A 34 4.92 -0.67 4.23
CA VAL A 34 3.92 -0.57 5.30
C VAL A 34 4.55 0.09 6.53
N ASP A 35 3.77 0.92 7.23
CA ASP A 35 4.18 1.60 8.46
C ASP A 35 3.30 1.09 9.62
N GLU A 36 3.63 -0.09 10.09
CA GLU A 36 2.93 -0.81 11.15
C GLU A 36 3.95 -1.32 12.18
N THR A 37 3.65 -1.21 13.45
CA THR A 37 4.58 -1.59 14.55
C THR A 37 4.89 -3.09 14.62
N TRP A 38 4.21 -3.91 13.84
CA TRP A 38 4.57 -5.32 13.66
C TRP A 38 5.91 -5.51 12.95
N TRP A 39 6.34 -4.50 12.19
CA TRP A 39 7.48 -4.56 11.29
C TRP A 39 8.58 -3.58 11.70
N LYS A 40 9.68 -3.60 10.98
CA LYS A 40 10.72 -2.57 11.12
C LYS A 40 10.20 -1.24 10.63
N ASP A 41 10.63 -0.16 11.30
CA ASP A 41 10.26 1.20 10.91
C ASP A 41 10.70 1.51 9.47
N PRO A 42 9.78 1.86 8.57
CA PRO A 42 10.08 2.07 7.16
C PRO A 42 11.00 3.27 6.92
N PHE A 43 10.92 4.30 7.72
CA PHE A 43 11.74 5.51 7.53
C PHE A 43 13.22 5.24 7.79
N VAL A 44 13.53 4.30 8.69
CA VAL A 44 14.91 3.83 8.91
C VAL A 44 15.41 3.09 7.66
N VAL A 45 14.60 2.25 7.04
CA VAL A 45 14.95 1.54 5.80
C VAL A 45 15.12 2.52 4.65
N PHE A 46 14.21 3.49 4.50
CA PHE A 46 14.28 4.51 3.45
C PHE A 46 15.54 5.37 3.57
N ALA A 47 15.87 5.86 4.78
CA ALA A 47 17.08 6.63 5.00
C ALA A 47 18.35 5.82 4.65
N ALA A 48 18.39 4.53 5.03
CA ALA A 48 19.52 3.66 4.71
C ALA A 48 19.65 3.37 3.20
N ALA A 49 18.54 3.33 2.47
CA ALA A 49 18.51 3.08 1.02
C ALA A 49 18.71 4.35 0.19
N ALA A 50 18.40 5.53 0.73
CA ALA A 50 18.40 6.80 0.03
C ALA A 50 19.75 7.10 -0.65
N GLU A 51 20.86 6.90 0.06
CA GLU A 51 22.22 7.16 -0.46
C GLU A 51 22.71 6.11 -1.48
N LYS A 52 22.05 4.96 -1.52
CA LYS A 52 22.39 3.85 -2.43
C LYS A 52 21.56 3.82 -3.71
N THR A 53 20.68 4.79 -3.89
CA THR A 53 19.72 4.85 -4.99
C THR A 53 19.71 6.22 -5.66
N GLN A 54 19.29 6.29 -6.94
CA GLN A 54 19.39 7.51 -7.72
C GLN A 54 18.03 8.03 -8.25
N ARG A 55 17.06 7.14 -8.50
CA ARG A 55 15.82 7.47 -9.21
C ARG A 55 14.57 7.10 -8.43
N ILE A 56 14.59 5.96 -7.74
CA ILE A 56 13.44 5.42 -7.04
C ILE A 56 12.92 6.39 -5.96
N ARG A 57 11.62 6.55 -5.92
CA ARG A 57 10.95 7.37 -4.90
C ARG A 57 10.71 6.56 -3.64
N PHE A 58 10.48 7.25 -2.52
CA PHE A 58 10.25 6.63 -1.21
C PHE A 58 8.96 7.15 -0.59
N GLY A 59 8.23 6.29 0.08
CA GLY A 59 7.08 6.69 0.87
C GLY A 59 6.46 5.54 1.66
N PRO A 60 5.78 5.86 2.77
CA PRO A 60 4.95 4.86 3.43
C PRO A 60 3.74 4.56 2.56
N ASN A 61 3.32 3.30 2.52
CA ASN A 61 2.07 2.88 1.88
C ASN A 61 1.42 1.75 2.70
N VAL A 62 0.75 2.13 3.74
CA VAL A 62 0.38 3.49 4.18
C VAL A 62 0.98 3.82 5.56
N THR A 63 1.12 5.13 5.88
CA THR A 63 1.18 5.59 7.26
C THR A 63 -0.20 6.03 7.73
N HIS A 64 -0.42 6.15 9.04
CA HIS A 64 -1.76 6.48 9.54
C HIS A 64 -1.73 7.43 10.74
N VAL A 65 -2.75 8.29 10.79
CA VAL A 65 -2.83 9.46 11.67
C VAL A 65 -3.31 9.16 13.10
N PHE A 66 -3.40 7.90 13.48
CA PHE A 66 -3.72 7.50 14.85
C PHE A 66 -2.48 7.18 15.70
N LEU A 67 -1.44 6.58 15.10
CA LEU A 67 -0.19 6.25 15.78
C LEU A 67 0.95 7.21 15.43
N ARG A 68 0.89 7.86 14.27
CA ARG A 68 1.82 8.95 13.92
C ARG A 68 1.08 10.28 13.83
N GLU A 69 1.59 11.24 14.52
CA GLU A 69 1.09 12.61 14.52
C GLU A 69 1.42 13.29 13.17
N PRO A 70 0.46 14.04 12.53
CA PRO A 70 0.65 14.58 11.18
C PRO A 70 1.90 15.44 10.98
N THR A 71 2.28 16.27 11.95
CA THR A 71 3.48 17.12 11.85
C THR A 71 4.77 16.31 11.99
N HIS A 72 4.77 15.19 12.71
CA HIS A 72 5.89 14.25 12.74
C HIS A 72 6.03 13.50 11.41
N ILE A 73 4.92 13.14 10.75
CA ILE A 73 4.97 12.59 9.38
C ILE A 73 5.62 13.62 8.45
N CYS A 74 5.21 14.88 8.51
CA CYS A 74 5.79 15.94 7.70
C CYS A 74 7.28 16.13 7.97
N GLN A 75 7.69 16.14 9.24
CA GLN A 75 9.09 16.31 9.64
C GLN A 75 9.99 15.21 9.05
N VAL A 76 9.61 13.94 9.23
CA VAL A 76 10.42 12.83 8.72
C VAL A 76 10.43 12.79 7.21
N MET A 77 9.29 13.08 6.56
CA MET A 77 9.19 13.09 5.10
C MET A 77 9.95 14.26 4.47
N ALA A 78 9.92 15.45 5.05
CA ALA A 78 10.73 16.59 4.59
C ALA A 78 12.24 16.31 4.73
N SER A 79 12.65 15.69 5.84
CA SER A 79 14.06 15.30 6.05
C SER A 79 14.49 14.20 5.06
N LEU A 80 13.62 13.23 4.78
CA LEU A 80 13.87 12.20 3.76
C LEU A 80 13.89 12.81 2.35
N ASP A 81 13.06 13.81 2.09
CA ASP A 81 13.02 14.54 0.82
C ASP A 81 14.32 15.25 0.52
N GLU A 82 14.88 15.93 1.54
CA GLU A 82 16.21 16.52 1.47
C GLU A 82 17.29 15.47 1.18
N LEU A 83 17.31 14.37 1.95
CA LEU A 83 18.26 13.28 1.79
C LEU A 83 18.20 12.61 0.42
N THR A 84 17.01 12.51 -0.16
CA THR A 84 16.77 11.87 -1.47
C THR A 84 16.81 12.85 -2.64
N ASN A 85 17.01 14.14 -2.39
CA ASN A 85 16.93 15.21 -3.39
C ASN A 85 15.58 15.19 -4.16
N GLY A 86 14.47 15.24 -3.41
CA GLY A 86 13.12 15.41 -3.98
C GLY A 86 12.46 14.11 -4.46
N ARG A 87 12.77 12.95 -3.88
CA ARG A 87 12.22 11.65 -4.28
C ARG A 87 11.28 11.05 -3.24
N THR A 88 10.42 11.86 -2.63
CA THR A 88 9.46 11.36 -1.64
C THR A 88 8.02 11.58 -2.03
N GLU A 89 7.13 10.79 -1.45
CA GLU A 89 5.68 10.95 -1.49
C GLU A 89 5.04 10.28 -0.27
N ILE A 90 3.85 10.71 0.10
CA ILE A 90 3.17 10.26 1.32
C ILE A 90 1.88 9.56 0.94
N VAL A 91 1.67 8.34 1.43
CA VAL A 91 0.35 7.70 1.35
C VAL A 91 -0.19 7.52 2.75
N VAL A 92 -1.31 8.20 3.04
CA VAL A 92 -1.94 8.22 4.36
C VAL A 92 -3.26 7.48 4.39
N SER A 93 -3.62 6.95 5.53
CA SER A 93 -4.90 6.28 5.74
C SER A 93 -5.47 6.49 7.14
N THR A 94 -6.64 5.91 7.38
CA THR A 94 -7.25 5.85 8.71
C THR A 94 -6.63 4.78 9.61
N GLY A 95 -5.73 3.95 9.11
CA GLY A 95 -5.05 2.88 9.85
C GLY A 95 -5.71 1.50 9.71
N ASN A 96 -4.97 0.49 10.13
CA ASN A 96 -5.41 -0.90 10.22
C ASN A 96 -6.10 -1.12 11.58
N PHE A 97 -7.36 -1.56 11.56
CA PHE A 97 -8.16 -1.76 12.76
C PHE A 97 -7.52 -2.75 13.75
N GLY A 98 -7.01 -3.89 13.26
CA GLY A 98 -6.36 -4.90 14.10
C GLY A 98 -5.14 -4.35 14.83
N LEU A 99 -4.31 -3.56 14.13
CA LEU A 99 -3.17 -2.88 14.73
C LEU A 99 -3.60 -1.86 15.78
N LEU A 100 -4.60 -1.02 15.47
CA LEU A 100 -5.10 -0.01 16.40
C LEU A 100 -5.68 -0.64 17.66
N HIS A 101 -6.41 -1.75 17.53
CA HIS A 101 -6.92 -2.52 18.66
C HIS A 101 -5.78 -3.03 19.56
N GLN A 102 -4.69 -3.56 19.01
CA GLN A 102 -3.51 -3.98 19.77
C GLN A 102 -2.81 -2.80 20.49
N HIS A 103 -2.99 -1.57 19.99
CA HIS A 103 -2.55 -0.34 20.66
C HIS A 103 -3.58 0.21 21.67
N GLY A 104 -4.63 -0.54 22.00
CA GLY A 104 -5.65 -0.14 22.96
C GLY A 104 -6.62 0.91 22.42
N ILE A 105 -6.71 1.07 21.09
CA ILE A 105 -7.65 1.98 20.43
C ILE A 105 -8.88 1.16 19.99
N GLU A 106 -9.74 0.85 20.97
CA GLU A 106 -10.94 0.03 20.74
C GLU A 106 -12.10 0.84 20.16
N ASP A 107 -12.15 2.12 20.46
CA ASP A 107 -13.19 3.07 20.04
C ASP A 107 -12.89 3.77 18.70
N TRP A 108 -12.10 3.13 17.84
CA TRP A 108 -11.63 3.72 16.57
C TRP A 108 -12.78 4.28 15.71
N ALA A 109 -13.88 3.55 15.58
CA ALA A 109 -15.02 3.96 14.77
C ALA A 109 -15.67 5.25 15.29
N ASP A 110 -15.76 5.41 16.63
CA ASP A 110 -16.35 6.56 17.30
C ASP A 110 -15.46 7.81 17.21
N ARG A 111 -14.15 7.62 16.96
CA ARG A 111 -13.17 8.71 16.76
C ARG A 111 -13.26 9.38 15.38
N LYS A 112 -14.30 9.14 14.62
CA LYS A 112 -14.55 9.76 13.30
C LYS A 112 -13.33 9.67 12.37
N PRO A 113 -12.79 8.46 12.06
CA PRO A 113 -11.48 8.28 11.44
C PRO A 113 -11.30 9.04 10.13
N MET A 114 -12.33 9.08 9.27
CA MET A 114 -12.26 9.85 8.02
C MET A 114 -12.21 11.36 8.24
N SER A 115 -12.92 11.90 9.24
CA SER A 115 -12.86 13.34 9.54
C SER A 115 -11.49 13.72 10.12
N ARG A 116 -10.94 12.87 10.97
CA ARG A 116 -9.58 13.01 11.49
C ARG A 116 -8.53 12.98 10.36
N LEU A 117 -8.66 12.05 9.40
CA LEU A 117 -7.75 11.96 8.25
C LEU A 117 -7.84 13.20 7.35
N ILE A 118 -9.05 13.70 7.08
CA ILE A 118 -9.25 14.92 6.29
C ILE A 118 -8.54 16.11 6.95
N GLU A 119 -8.75 16.30 8.26
CA GLU A 119 -8.08 17.37 9.01
C GLU A 119 -6.55 17.19 9.00
N ALA A 120 -6.06 15.96 9.16
CA ALA A 120 -4.63 15.66 9.07
C ALA A 120 -4.03 16.01 7.70
N ILE A 121 -4.73 15.73 6.60
CA ILE A 121 -4.27 16.10 5.24
C ILE A 121 -4.13 17.62 5.11
N HIS A 122 -5.10 18.40 5.62
CA HIS A 122 -5.00 19.86 5.61
C HIS A 122 -3.81 20.37 6.47
N VAL A 123 -3.65 19.81 7.67
CA VAL A 123 -2.50 20.10 8.55
C VAL A 123 -1.18 19.80 7.83
N MET A 124 -1.05 18.62 7.23
CA MET A 124 0.18 18.23 6.52
C MET A 124 0.49 19.15 5.35
N ARG A 125 -0.50 19.52 4.53
CA ARG A 125 -0.31 20.43 3.40
C ARG A 125 0.19 21.78 3.87
N THR A 126 -0.46 22.39 4.87
CA THR A 126 -0.05 23.69 5.43
C THR A 126 1.35 23.61 6.03
N PHE A 127 1.62 22.59 6.83
CA PHE A 127 2.90 22.48 7.53
C PHE A 127 4.08 22.20 6.60
N LEU A 128 3.88 21.39 5.55
CA LEU A 128 4.90 21.16 4.52
C LEU A 128 5.18 22.41 3.67
N ALA A 129 4.14 23.18 3.33
CA ALA A 129 4.27 24.38 2.50
C ALA A 129 4.87 25.56 3.27
N GLU A 130 4.42 25.79 4.50
CA GLU A 130 4.76 27.01 5.26
C GLU A 130 5.91 26.80 6.24
N GLY A 131 6.16 25.56 6.68
CA GLY A 131 7.13 25.24 7.74
C GLY A 131 6.69 25.70 9.13
N ALA A 132 5.44 26.18 9.27
CA ALA A 132 4.84 26.57 10.55
C ALA A 132 3.33 26.40 10.49
N ILE A 133 2.70 26.22 11.66
CA ILE A 133 1.25 26.07 11.76
C ILE A 133 0.70 26.57 13.10
N THR A 134 -0.41 27.31 13.03
CA THR A 134 -1.36 27.51 14.13
C THR A 134 -2.69 26.95 13.69
N HIS A 135 -3.24 26.01 14.44
CA HIS A 135 -4.46 25.30 14.08
C HIS A 135 -5.26 24.95 15.33
N ASP A 136 -6.53 25.21 15.34
CA ASP A 136 -7.47 24.85 16.41
C ASP A 136 -8.62 24.03 15.82
N GLY A 137 -8.29 22.77 15.46
CA GLY A 137 -9.25 21.84 14.87
C GLY A 137 -9.92 20.93 15.88
N ASP A 138 -10.75 20.04 15.37
CA ASP A 138 -11.47 19.05 16.18
C ASP A 138 -10.54 17.93 16.69
N PHE A 139 -9.52 17.57 15.90
CA PHE A 139 -8.62 16.43 16.14
C PHE A 139 -7.19 16.84 16.44
N PHE A 140 -6.74 17.97 15.89
CA PHE A 140 -5.37 18.46 16.05
C PHE A 140 -5.36 19.91 16.47
N LYS A 141 -4.45 20.26 17.39
CA LYS A 141 -4.29 21.63 17.88
C LYS A 141 -2.84 21.99 17.96
N TYR A 142 -2.47 23.09 17.31
CA TYR A 142 -1.11 23.63 17.28
C TYR A 142 -1.11 25.11 17.59
N ASN A 143 -0.13 25.56 18.37
CA ASN A 143 0.01 26.97 18.74
C ASN A 143 1.40 27.46 18.34
N GLY A 144 1.52 27.97 17.12
CA GLY A 144 2.78 28.46 16.58
C GLY A 144 3.87 27.42 16.45
N LEU A 145 3.49 26.15 16.13
CA LEU A 145 4.45 25.09 15.88
C LEU A 145 5.23 25.41 14.60
N TYR A 146 6.55 25.26 14.62
CA TYR A 146 7.40 25.46 13.44
C TYR A 146 8.43 24.35 13.29
N THR A 147 9.00 24.23 12.09
CA THR A 147 10.05 23.24 11.77
C THR A 147 11.16 23.87 10.92
N PHE A 148 12.38 23.34 11.06
CA PHE A 148 13.49 23.62 10.14
C PHE A 148 13.63 22.55 9.05
N ALA A 149 12.88 21.44 9.15
CA ALA A 149 12.83 20.42 8.12
C ALA A 149 11.98 20.94 6.96
N LYS A 150 12.62 21.26 5.85
CA LYS A 150 11.96 21.75 4.63
C LYS A 150 12.18 20.77 3.48
N PRO A 151 11.13 20.41 2.74
CA PRO A 151 11.30 19.58 1.56
C PRO A 151 12.08 20.34 0.46
N VAL A 152 12.76 19.59 -0.39
CA VAL A 152 13.37 20.09 -1.63
C VAL A 152 12.31 20.25 -2.72
N GLN A 153 11.34 19.36 -2.75
CA GLN A 153 10.18 19.47 -3.64
C GLN A 153 9.34 20.68 -3.24
N GLU A 154 8.88 21.46 -4.21
CA GLU A 154 7.88 22.50 -3.98
C GLU A 154 6.62 21.95 -3.33
N HIS A 155 6.28 20.69 -3.69
CA HIS A 155 5.12 19.97 -3.17
C HIS A 155 5.42 18.48 -3.05
N ILE A 156 5.42 17.95 -1.83
CA ILE A 156 5.44 16.48 -1.62
C ILE A 156 4.04 15.95 -1.89
N PRO A 157 3.86 15.02 -2.86
CA PRO A 157 2.54 14.45 -3.14
C PRO A 157 1.97 13.71 -1.92
N ILE A 158 0.72 14.00 -1.58
CA ILE A 158 -0.03 13.29 -0.55
C ILE A 158 -1.15 12.50 -1.21
N LYS A 159 -1.09 11.19 -1.11
CA LYS A 159 -2.08 10.26 -1.63
C LYS A 159 -2.83 9.58 -0.49
N MET A 160 -3.94 8.95 -0.78
CA MET A 160 -4.73 8.28 0.23
C MET A 160 -4.79 6.78 -0.01
N GLY A 161 -4.45 6.00 1.02
CA GLY A 161 -4.73 4.58 1.05
C GLY A 161 -6.20 4.34 1.39
N ALA A 162 -6.88 3.54 0.58
CA ALA A 162 -8.29 3.23 0.77
C ALA A 162 -8.57 1.76 0.47
N MET A 163 -9.58 1.19 1.13
CA MET A 163 -9.92 -0.21 0.96
C MET A 163 -11.37 -0.40 0.53
N LYS A 164 -12.34 0.21 1.20
CA LYS A 164 -13.74 -0.19 1.04
C LYS A 164 -14.74 0.92 0.76
N GLY A 165 -14.52 2.08 1.31
CA GLY A 165 -15.59 3.04 1.50
C GLY A 165 -15.79 4.00 0.33
N PRO A 166 -17.05 4.32 -0.05
CA PRO A 166 -17.29 5.33 -1.07
C PRO A 166 -16.78 6.72 -0.63
N ARG A 167 -16.83 7.00 0.68
CA ARG A 167 -16.34 8.27 1.23
C ARG A 167 -14.84 8.41 1.08
N SER A 168 -14.06 7.33 1.33
CA SER A 168 -12.61 7.39 1.22
C SER A 168 -12.15 7.63 -0.22
N PHE A 169 -12.76 6.98 -1.20
CA PHE A 169 -12.44 7.20 -2.61
C PHE A 169 -12.81 8.61 -3.09
N ARG A 170 -13.99 9.13 -2.69
CA ARG A 170 -14.38 10.51 -3.01
C ARG A 170 -13.43 11.54 -2.39
N VAL A 171 -13.07 11.36 -1.12
CA VAL A 171 -12.13 12.24 -0.42
C VAL A 171 -10.74 12.19 -1.08
N ALA A 172 -10.27 11.00 -1.49
CA ALA A 172 -9.02 10.87 -2.22
C ALA A 172 -9.04 11.69 -3.51
N GLY A 173 -10.07 11.56 -4.35
CA GLY A 173 -10.23 12.35 -5.56
C GLY A 173 -10.30 13.85 -5.31
N GLU A 174 -11.02 14.27 -4.27
CA GLU A 174 -11.22 15.68 -3.94
C GLU A 174 -9.95 16.33 -3.38
N LEU A 175 -9.29 15.69 -2.41
CA LEU A 175 -8.28 16.33 -1.58
C LEU A 175 -6.83 15.90 -1.86
N THR A 176 -6.58 14.84 -2.61
CA THR A 176 -5.22 14.27 -2.74
C THR A 176 -4.77 14.12 -4.19
N GLU A 177 -3.51 13.75 -4.40
CA GLU A 177 -2.91 13.50 -5.71
C GLU A 177 -3.14 12.07 -6.21
N GLY A 178 -3.88 11.26 -5.48
CA GLY A 178 -4.23 9.91 -5.90
C GLY A 178 -4.78 9.04 -4.81
N VAL A 179 -5.17 7.83 -5.20
CA VAL A 179 -5.66 6.80 -4.29
C VAL A 179 -4.93 5.49 -4.57
N HIS A 180 -4.48 4.83 -3.50
CA HIS A 180 -3.94 3.48 -3.55
C HIS A 180 -4.94 2.53 -2.90
N GLN A 181 -5.58 1.69 -3.69
CA GLN A 181 -6.52 0.69 -3.18
C GLN A 181 -5.76 -0.54 -2.72
N ALA A 182 -5.94 -0.92 -1.44
CA ALA A 182 -5.31 -2.08 -0.85
C ALA A 182 -6.13 -3.35 -1.04
N LEU A 183 -5.44 -4.47 -1.24
CA LEU A 183 -5.98 -5.82 -1.30
C LEU A 183 -7.11 -5.96 -2.33
N ALA A 184 -6.96 -5.34 -3.47
CA ALA A 184 -7.92 -5.46 -4.55
C ALA A 184 -7.23 -6.06 -5.76
N TYR A 185 -7.87 -7.09 -6.31
CA TYR A 185 -7.44 -7.66 -7.57
C TYR A 185 -8.67 -8.09 -8.40
N SER A 186 -9.69 -7.32 -8.50
CA SER A 186 -10.80 -7.61 -9.42
C SER A 186 -11.21 -6.39 -10.20
N SER A 187 -11.67 -6.61 -11.40
CA SER A 187 -12.20 -5.59 -12.31
C SER A 187 -13.25 -4.73 -11.60
N GLU A 188 -14.20 -5.38 -10.92
CA GLU A 188 -15.31 -4.72 -10.24
C GLU A 188 -14.85 -3.81 -9.09
N ALA A 189 -13.82 -4.22 -8.34
CA ALA A 189 -13.28 -3.42 -7.26
C ALA A 189 -12.60 -2.14 -7.79
N TYR A 190 -11.89 -2.23 -8.92
CA TYR A 190 -11.24 -1.08 -9.54
C TYR A 190 -12.22 -0.17 -10.27
N GLU A 191 -13.23 -0.72 -10.92
CA GLU A 191 -14.34 0.05 -11.49
C GLU A 191 -15.02 0.89 -10.39
N TYR A 192 -15.33 0.27 -9.26
CA TYR A 192 -15.92 0.96 -8.11
C TYR A 192 -15.01 2.06 -7.56
N MET A 193 -13.73 1.78 -7.37
CA MET A 193 -12.72 2.77 -6.95
C MET A 193 -12.70 3.96 -7.92
N ALA A 194 -12.56 3.69 -9.21
CA ALA A 194 -12.46 4.72 -10.25
C ALA A 194 -13.71 5.61 -10.28
N ALA A 195 -14.91 5.02 -10.28
CA ALA A 195 -16.16 5.77 -10.28
C ALA A 195 -16.30 6.68 -9.05
N ARG A 196 -15.98 6.19 -7.85
CA ARG A 196 -16.08 7.00 -6.63
C ARG A 196 -14.99 8.06 -6.54
N THR A 197 -13.77 7.77 -7.00
CA THR A 197 -12.66 8.74 -7.05
C THR A 197 -12.98 9.87 -8.03
N GLN A 198 -13.54 9.53 -9.19
CA GLN A 198 -13.98 10.50 -10.19
C GLN A 198 -15.03 11.48 -9.65
N GLU A 199 -16.00 11.00 -8.87
CA GLU A 199 -16.99 11.89 -8.21
C GLU A 199 -16.30 12.96 -7.34
N GLY A 200 -15.26 12.57 -6.59
CA GLY A 200 -14.48 13.50 -5.77
C GLY A 200 -13.62 14.45 -6.60
N ALA A 201 -12.95 13.93 -7.63
CA ALA A 201 -12.12 14.72 -8.54
C ALA A 201 -12.96 15.81 -9.24
N GLN A 202 -14.11 15.45 -9.79
CA GLN A 202 -15.04 16.40 -10.42
C GLN A 202 -15.50 17.51 -9.48
N LYS A 203 -15.77 17.19 -8.21
CA LYS A 203 -16.14 18.19 -7.21
C LYS A 203 -15.01 19.21 -6.97
N ALA A 204 -13.77 18.78 -7.09
CA ALA A 204 -12.58 19.63 -6.96
C ALA A 204 -12.10 20.26 -8.28
N GLY A 205 -12.79 20.01 -9.40
CA GLY A 205 -12.38 20.48 -10.72
C GLY A 205 -11.13 19.80 -11.27
N LYS A 206 -10.82 18.58 -10.81
CA LYS A 206 -9.68 17.75 -11.25
C LYS A 206 -10.11 16.73 -12.29
N ASP A 207 -9.18 16.33 -13.16
CA ASP A 207 -9.34 15.16 -14.00
C ASP A 207 -8.80 13.92 -13.27
N ILE A 208 -9.54 12.80 -13.32
CA ILE A 208 -9.06 11.52 -12.78
C ILE A 208 -7.79 11.03 -13.48
N ALA A 209 -7.59 11.41 -14.73
CA ALA A 209 -6.39 11.07 -15.50
C ALA A 209 -5.10 11.67 -14.90
N ASP A 210 -5.21 12.77 -14.15
CA ASP A 210 -4.09 13.41 -13.47
C ASP A 210 -3.80 12.78 -12.10
N LEU A 211 -4.67 11.89 -11.63
CA LEU A 211 -4.51 11.24 -10.34
C LEU A 211 -3.68 9.96 -10.44
N ASP A 212 -2.93 9.68 -9.39
CA ASP A 212 -2.24 8.40 -9.20
C ASP A 212 -3.25 7.34 -8.72
N MET A 213 -3.68 6.49 -9.64
CA MET A 213 -4.68 5.46 -9.41
C MET A 213 -3.97 4.12 -9.17
N GLY A 214 -3.61 3.87 -7.92
CA GLY A 214 -2.76 2.75 -7.52
C GLY A 214 -3.53 1.50 -7.13
N ALA A 215 -3.04 0.36 -7.61
CA ALA A 215 -3.44 -0.97 -7.20
C ALA A 215 -2.36 -1.58 -6.30
N TRP A 216 -2.61 -1.65 -5.00
CA TRP A 216 -1.75 -2.37 -4.05
C TRP A 216 -2.19 -3.82 -3.98
N VAL A 217 -1.36 -4.73 -4.48
CA VAL A 217 -1.71 -6.15 -4.67
C VAL A 217 -0.60 -7.05 -4.15
N VAL A 218 -0.99 -8.10 -3.41
CA VAL A 218 -0.09 -9.23 -3.11
C VAL A 218 0.31 -9.88 -4.43
N THR A 219 1.62 -9.92 -4.69
CA THR A 219 2.17 -10.33 -5.99
C THR A 219 3.21 -11.41 -5.82
N VAL A 220 3.12 -12.45 -6.67
CA VAL A 220 4.16 -13.47 -6.84
C VAL A 220 4.35 -13.76 -8.32
N VAL A 221 5.57 -13.56 -8.81
CA VAL A 221 5.93 -13.82 -10.21
C VAL A 221 6.98 -14.90 -10.27
N GLY A 222 6.70 -15.98 -11.00
CA GLY A 222 7.60 -17.11 -11.15
C GLY A 222 7.34 -17.88 -12.43
N GLU A 223 8.23 -18.80 -12.80
CA GLU A 223 8.05 -19.64 -13.98
C GLU A 223 7.02 -20.76 -13.75
N ASP A 224 6.84 -21.19 -12.50
CA ASP A 224 5.79 -22.13 -12.10
C ASP A 224 4.59 -21.36 -11.56
N SER A 225 3.53 -21.29 -12.37
CA SER A 225 2.27 -20.62 -12.02
C SER A 225 1.62 -21.20 -10.77
N ALA A 226 1.66 -22.53 -10.60
CA ALA A 226 1.03 -23.18 -9.45
C ALA A 226 1.77 -22.85 -8.14
N ALA A 227 3.11 -22.86 -8.16
CA ALA A 227 3.92 -22.46 -7.02
C ALA A 227 3.72 -20.97 -6.68
N ALA A 228 3.68 -20.09 -7.70
CA ALA A 228 3.42 -18.67 -7.49
C ALA A 228 2.05 -18.41 -6.83
N LYS A 229 0.99 -19.05 -7.30
CA LYS A 229 -0.37 -18.96 -6.73
C LYS A 229 -0.45 -19.50 -5.30
N ALA A 230 0.23 -20.62 -5.03
CA ALA A 230 0.31 -21.18 -3.69
C ALA A 230 1.04 -20.24 -2.70
N ALA A 231 2.13 -19.60 -3.14
CA ALA A 231 2.86 -18.62 -2.33
C ALA A 231 2.02 -17.37 -2.04
N ALA A 232 1.33 -16.82 -3.06
CA ALA A 232 0.44 -15.68 -2.88
C ALA A 232 -0.70 -15.97 -1.89
N ARG A 233 -1.31 -17.17 -2.00
CA ARG A 233 -2.36 -17.64 -1.07
C ARG A 233 -1.89 -17.60 0.38
N ALA A 234 -0.64 -17.97 0.64
CA ALA A 234 -0.10 -17.98 1.99
C ALA A 234 -0.14 -16.59 2.65
N LEU A 235 0.21 -15.51 1.93
CA LEU A 235 0.17 -14.16 2.48
C LEU A 235 -1.25 -13.58 2.50
N VAL A 236 -2.02 -13.77 1.42
CA VAL A 236 -3.40 -13.25 1.34
C VAL A 236 -4.25 -13.73 2.51
N THR A 237 -4.04 -14.97 2.95
CA THR A 237 -4.76 -15.54 4.11
C THR A 237 -4.67 -14.63 5.34
N PHE A 238 -3.51 -14.06 5.64
CA PHE A 238 -3.34 -13.16 6.79
C PHE A 238 -4.07 -11.82 6.68
N TYR A 239 -4.40 -11.39 5.46
CA TYR A 239 -5.13 -10.13 5.26
C TYR A 239 -6.65 -10.29 5.34
N LEU A 240 -7.17 -11.53 5.35
CA LEU A 240 -8.62 -11.76 5.31
C LEU A 240 -9.35 -11.15 6.51
N SER A 241 -8.76 -11.21 7.70
CA SER A 241 -9.31 -10.60 8.91
C SER A 241 -9.42 -9.06 8.84
N ALA A 242 -8.64 -8.43 7.96
CA ALA A 242 -8.69 -6.98 7.73
C ALA A 242 -9.67 -6.57 6.63
N MET A 243 -10.20 -7.51 5.84
CA MET A 243 -11.08 -7.23 4.71
C MET A 243 -12.54 -7.13 5.17
N PRO A 244 -13.21 -5.99 4.95
CA PRO A 244 -14.63 -5.89 5.27
C PRO A 244 -15.49 -6.69 4.30
N PRO A 245 -16.66 -7.20 4.77
CA PRO A 245 -17.55 -8.02 3.94
C PRO A 245 -17.90 -7.40 2.58
N GLU A 246 -18.17 -6.09 2.55
CA GLU A 246 -18.53 -5.40 1.30
C GLU A 246 -17.39 -5.34 0.29
N GLN A 247 -16.13 -5.43 0.74
CA GLN A 247 -14.99 -5.57 -0.15
C GLN A 247 -14.87 -7.00 -0.67
N VAL A 248 -15.02 -7.98 0.20
CA VAL A 248 -15.01 -9.41 -0.15
C VAL A 248 -16.05 -9.70 -1.24
N GLU A 249 -17.28 -9.20 -1.08
CA GLU A 249 -18.36 -9.33 -2.05
C GLU A 249 -18.00 -8.72 -3.43
N ARG A 250 -17.30 -7.57 -3.46
CA ARG A 250 -16.85 -6.95 -4.72
C ARG A 250 -15.83 -7.79 -5.47
N HIS A 251 -15.14 -8.69 -4.79
CA HIS A 251 -14.25 -9.66 -5.43
C HIS A 251 -14.97 -10.94 -5.87
N GLY A 252 -16.31 -10.97 -5.81
CA GLY A 252 -17.10 -12.14 -6.14
C GLY A 252 -16.88 -13.31 -5.18
N ILE A 253 -16.64 -13.03 -3.92
CA ILE A 253 -16.46 -14.00 -2.83
C ILE A 253 -17.62 -13.82 -1.85
N ASP A 254 -18.28 -14.91 -1.49
CA ASP A 254 -19.26 -14.87 -0.40
C ASP A 254 -18.50 -14.71 0.95
N PRO A 255 -18.77 -13.65 1.73
CA PRO A 255 -18.14 -13.48 3.04
C PRO A 255 -18.32 -14.68 3.98
N ALA A 256 -19.40 -15.44 3.85
CA ALA A 256 -19.64 -16.64 4.63
C ALA A 256 -18.57 -17.74 4.39
N GLU A 257 -17.98 -17.80 3.20
CA GLU A 257 -16.88 -18.73 2.88
C GLU A 257 -15.60 -18.40 3.64
N LEU A 258 -15.39 -17.13 3.99
CA LEU A 258 -14.20 -16.67 4.71
C LEU A 258 -14.34 -16.74 6.22
N THR A 259 -15.55 -16.85 6.76
CA THR A 259 -15.79 -16.90 8.21
C THR A 259 -14.95 -17.98 8.91
N PRO A 260 -14.93 -19.26 8.44
CA PRO A 260 -14.12 -20.29 9.11
C PRO A 260 -12.61 -20.05 9.02
N VAL A 261 -12.17 -19.35 7.96
CA VAL A 261 -10.75 -18.99 7.78
C VAL A 261 -10.35 -17.94 8.80
N VAL A 262 -11.18 -16.90 8.97
CA VAL A 262 -10.94 -15.80 9.93
C VAL A 262 -10.99 -16.35 11.37
N GLU A 263 -11.95 -17.21 11.70
CA GLU A 263 -12.04 -17.87 13.01
C GLU A 263 -10.77 -18.70 13.32
N ALA A 264 -10.22 -19.40 12.34
CA ALA A 264 -8.96 -20.14 12.51
C ALA A 264 -7.77 -19.20 12.74
N LEU A 265 -7.70 -18.07 12.01
CA LEU A 265 -6.67 -17.05 12.21
C LEU A 265 -6.76 -16.43 13.62
N ASP A 266 -7.94 -16.07 14.07
CA ASP A 266 -8.19 -15.48 15.38
C ASP A 266 -7.84 -16.47 16.52
N ALA A 267 -7.99 -17.76 16.27
CA ALA A 267 -7.55 -18.83 17.18
C ALA A 267 -6.03 -19.11 17.10
N GLY A 268 -5.29 -18.45 16.19
CA GLY A 268 -3.86 -18.68 15.96
C GLY A 268 -3.55 -19.99 15.19
N ASP A 269 -4.57 -20.65 14.63
CA ASP A 269 -4.41 -21.89 13.86
C ASP A 269 -4.17 -21.58 12.37
N VAL A 270 -2.98 -21.04 12.07
CA VAL A 270 -2.56 -20.69 10.71
C VAL A 270 -2.61 -21.87 9.74
N PRO A 271 -2.14 -23.09 10.08
CA PRO A 271 -2.27 -24.24 9.19
C PRO A 271 -3.71 -24.50 8.79
N ARG A 272 -4.63 -24.46 9.74
CA ARG A 272 -6.05 -24.65 9.48
C ARG A 272 -6.66 -23.56 8.61
N ALA A 273 -6.30 -22.30 8.85
CA ALA A 273 -6.73 -21.19 8.01
C ALA A 273 -6.30 -21.38 6.54
N LEU A 274 -5.04 -21.78 6.32
CA LEU A 274 -4.52 -22.10 4.98
C LEU A 274 -5.23 -23.26 4.31
N GLU A 275 -5.62 -24.30 5.05
CA GLU A 275 -6.41 -25.42 4.51
C GLU A 275 -7.81 -24.97 4.06
N LEU A 276 -8.46 -24.14 4.87
CA LEU A 276 -9.82 -23.67 4.64
C LEU A 276 -9.93 -22.65 3.51
N PHE A 277 -8.90 -21.81 3.31
CA PHE A 277 -8.93 -20.77 2.28
C PHE A 277 -8.75 -21.38 0.89
N SER A 278 -9.74 -21.26 0.02
CA SER A 278 -9.71 -21.85 -1.32
C SER A 278 -8.68 -21.21 -2.25
N ALA A 279 -8.12 -22.00 -3.16
CA ALA A 279 -7.19 -21.48 -4.17
C ALA A 279 -7.91 -20.49 -5.12
N GLU A 280 -9.17 -20.76 -5.46
CA GLU A 280 -9.98 -19.87 -6.31
C GLU A 280 -10.15 -18.49 -5.69
N ASN A 281 -10.52 -18.43 -4.41
CA ASN A 281 -10.67 -17.14 -3.71
C ASN A 281 -9.33 -16.42 -3.52
N ALA A 282 -8.23 -17.14 -3.34
CA ALA A 282 -6.90 -16.54 -3.29
C ALA A 282 -6.51 -15.88 -4.61
N GLU A 283 -6.85 -16.48 -5.75
CA GLU A 283 -6.61 -15.93 -7.08
C GLU A 283 -7.42 -14.65 -7.36
N LYS A 284 -8.58 -14.50 -6.73
CA LYS A 284 -9.39 -13.26 -6.80
C LYS A 284 -8.79 -12.11 -5.98
N LEU A 285 -7.87 -12.40 -5.07
CA LEU A 285 -7.30 -11.42 -4.15
C LEU A 285 -5.79 -11.19 -4.36
N SER A 286 -5.17 -11.82 -5.36
CA SER A 286 -3.75 -11.73 -5.62
C SER A 286 -3.41 -11.68 -7.12
N LEU A 287 -2.24 -11.13 -7.41
CA LEU A 287 -1.66 -11.10 -8.74
C LEU A 287 -0.49 -12.10 -8.78
N ALA A 288 -0.79 -13.36 -9.10
CA ALA A 288 0.19 -14.44 -9.06
C ALA A 288 0.17 -15.29 -10.32
N GLY A 289 1.35 -15.75 -10.75
CA GLY A 289 1.52 -16.58 -11.93
C GLY A 289 2.82 -16.32 -12.69
N THR A 290 2.85 -16.74 -13.96
CA THR A 290 3.96 -16.42 -14.86
C THR A 290 3.94 -14.95 -15.27
N PRO A 291 5.06 -14.38 -15.76
CA PRO A 291 5.05 -13.01 -16.28
C PRO A 291 3.96 -12.75 -17.32
N GLU A 292 3.68 -13.71 -18.21
CA GLU A 292 2.66 -13.58 -19.24
C GLU A 292 1.25 -13.55 -18.65
N GLU A 293 0.96 -14.38 -17.66
CA GLU A 293 -0.31 -14.36 -16.93
C GLU A 293 -0.49 -13.02 -16.19
N ILE A 294 0.56 -12.47 -15.59
CA ILE A 294 0.54 -11.16 -14.93
C ILE A 294 0.22 -10.05 -15.94
N VAL A 295 0.88 -10.05 -17.11
CA VAL A 295 0.62 -9.06 -18.16
C VAL A 295 -0.83 -9.11 -18.61
N GLU A 296 -1.36 -10.29 -18.87
CA GLU A 296 -2.75 -10.48 -19.31
C GLU A 296 -3.72 -9.94 -18.26
N LYS A 297 -3.57 -10.36 -17.03
CA LYS A 297 -4.42 -9.92 -15.91
C LYS A 297 -4.39 -8.39 -15.71
N ILE A 298 -3.22 -7.74 -15.78
CA ILE A 298 -3.16 -6.28 -15.67
C ILE A 298 -3.91 -5.61 -16.84
N LYS A 299 -3.78 -6.13 -18.05
CA LYS A 299 -4.45 -5.58 -19.24
C LYS A 299 -5.96 -5.75 -19.20
N THR A 300 -6.44 -6.90 -18.74
CA THR A 300 -7.87 -7.20 -18.72
C THR A 300 -8.61 -6.61 -17.54
N ASP A 301 -8.00 -6.65 -16.36
CA ASP A 301 -8.73 -6.40 -15.11
C ASP A 301 -8.45 -5.01 -14.50
N LEU A 302 -7.31 -4.38 -14.83
CA LEU A 302 -6.89 -3.14 -14.20
C LEU A 302 -6.90 -1.93 -15.15
N GLN A 303 -6.26 -2.06 -16.29
CA GLN A 303 -6.15 -0.94 -17.26
C GLN A 303 -7.49 -0.33 -17.66
N PRO A 304 -8.58 -1.11 -17.89
CA PRO A 304 -9.87 -0.53 -18.27
C PRO A 304 -10.47 0.41 -17.21
N HIS A 305 -10.01 0.32 -15.96
CA HIS A 305 -10.56 1.05 -14.81
C HIS A 305 -9.64 2.19 -14.31
N ALA A 306 -8.93 2.83 -15.23
CA ALA A 306 -8.04 3.96 -14.95
C ALA A 306 -6.88 3.66 -13.98
N VAL A 307 -6.58 2.39 -13.67
CA VAL A 307 -5.39 2.03 -12.90
C VAL A 307 -4.15 2.35 -13.72
N ASN A 308 -3.30 3.22 -13.18
CA ASN A 308 -2.08 3.68 -13.85
C ASN A 308 -0.80 3.39 -13.02
N HIS A 309 -0.96 2.75 -11.86
CA HIS A 309 0.14 2.45 -10.96
C HIS A 309 -0.04 1.07 -10.29
N MET A 310 0.86 0.15 -10.59
CA MET A 310 0.95 -1.16 -9.93
C MET A 310 1.86 -1.06 -8.72
N ILE A 311 1.35 -1.39 -7.54
CA ILE A 311 2.09 -1.38 -6.27
C ILE A 311 2.14 -2.81 -5.76
N MET A 312 3.26 -3.47 -6.03
CA MET A 312 3.42 -4.91 -5.86
C MET A 312 3.99 -5.24 -4.49
N ALA A 313 3.17 -5.80 -3.61
CA ALA A 313 3.62 -6.41 -2.36
C ALA A 313 4.14 -7.82 -2.68
N ILE A 314 5.44 -7.91 -2.93
CA ILE A 314 6.07 -9.15 -3.40
C ILE A 314 6.27 -10.12 -2.24
N VAL A 315 5.81 -11.34 -2.44
CA VAL A 315 5.98 -12.47 -1.52
C VAL A 315 6.99 -13.44 -2.09
N ASP A 316 8.01 -13.79 -1.32
CA ASP A 316 9.01 -14.78 -1.69
C ASP A 316 9.01 -16.01 -0.81
N ALA A 317 9.78 -17.02 -1.19
CA ALA A 317 9.89 -18.28 -0.45
C ALA A 317 10.28 -18.08 1.03
N GLY A 318 11.15 -17.10 1.32
CA GLY A 318 11.58 -16.79 2.69
C GLY A 318 10.44 -16.24 3.55
N MET A 319 9.60 -15.38 2.97
CA MET A 319 8.39 -14.88 3.65
C MET A 319 7.38 -15.99 3.89
N VAL A 320 7.09 -16.80 2.88
CA VAL A 320 6.15 -17.95 3.03
C VAL A 320 6.62 -18.84 4.15
N LYS A 321 7.90 -19.22 4.16
CA LYS A 321 8.47 -20.06 5.21
C LYS A 321 8.38 -19.43 6.60
N ALA A 322 8.66 -18.12 6.70
CA ALA A 322 8.60 -17.39 7.97
C ALA A 322 7.18 -17.33 8.56
N PHE A 323 6.14 -17.19 7.70
CA PHE A 323 4.75 -17.06 8.15
C PHE A 323 4.03 -18.39 8.32
N THR A 324 4.36 -19.40 7.50
CA THR A 324 3.58 -20.65 7.43
C THR A 324 4.38 -21.90 7.77
N GLY A 325 5.71 -21.80 7.78
CA GLY A 325 6.61 -22.95 7.88
C GLY A 325 6.73 -23.77 6.59
N ALA A 326 5.95 -23.46 5.53
CA ALA A 326 5.96 -24.19 4.28
C ALA A 326 7.16 -23.80 3.40
N ASP A 327 7.73 -24.78 2.71
CA ASP A 327 8.72 -24.56 1.66
C ASP A 327 8.01 -24.55 0.30
N ILE A 328 8.02 -23.40 -0.38
CA ILE A 328 7.47 -23.23 -1.74
C ILE A 328 8.59 -22.69 -2.63
N ASP A 329 8.76 -23.31 -3.79
CA ASP A 329 9.83 -22.94 -4.74
C ASP A 329 9.36 -21.79 -5.63
N VAL A 330 9.60 -20.55 -5.16
CA VAL A 330 9.41 -19.32 -5.93
C VAL A 330 10.67 -18.46 -5.81
N PRO A 331 10.97 -17.59 -6.81
CA PRO A 331 12.14 -16.72 -6.75
C PRO A 331 12.13 -15.83 -5.50
N ASP A 332 13.33 -15.46 -5.03
CA ASP A 332 13.47 -14.42 -4.01
C ASP A 332 12.93 -13.07 -4.52
N THR A 333 12.72 -12.12 -3.64
CA THR A 333 12.15 -10.80 -3.99
C THR A 333 12.94 -10.15 -5.14
N ARG A 334 14.26 -10.21 -5.14
CA ARG A 334 15.09 -9.62 -6.20
C ARG A 334 14.97 -10.37 -7.54
N GLY A 335 14.83 -11.68 -7.50
CA GLY A 335 14.53 -12.50 -8.68
C GLY A 335 13.19 -12.13 -9.29
N GLN A 336 12.15 -11.96 -8.48
CA GLN A 336 10.83 -11.53 -8.94
C GLN A 336 10.87 -10.10 -9.52
N LEU A 337 11.60 -9.16 -8.88
CA LEU A 337 11.77 -7.79 -9.41
C LEU A 337 12.41 -7.83 -10.81
N ARG A 338 13.40 -8.70 -11.06
CA ARG A 338 14.00 -8.87 -12.40
C ARG A 338 12.98 -9.41 -13.40
N LEU A 339 12.24 -10.46 -13.07
CA LEU A 339 11.21 -11.00 -13.95
C LEU A 339 10.16 -9.93 -14.31
N ILE A 340 9.74 -9.13 -13.34
CA ILE A 340 8.80 -8.03 -13.57
C ILE A 340 9.40 -7.00 -14.51
N ALA A 341 10.62 -6.55 -14.25
CA ALA A 341 11.28 -5.52 -15.07
C ALA A 341 11.56 -5.99 -16.50
N GLU A 342 11.94 -7.24 -16.69
CA GLU A 342 12.33 -7.78 -17.99
C GLU A 342 11.15 -8.26 -18.84
N ARG A 343 10.07 -8.76 -18.20
CA ARG A 343 9.00 -9.45 -18.92
C ARG A 343 7.59 -8.87 -18.68
N VAL A 344 7.40 -8.07 -17.64
CA VAL A 344 6.10 -7.46 -17.36
C VAL A 344 6.09 -5.98 -17.76
N MET A 345 7.00 -5.17 -17.22
CA MET A 345 7.01 -3.72 -17.44
C MET A 345 7.02 -3.33 -18.92
N PRO A 346 7.80 -3.98 -19.82
CA PRO A 346 7.86 -3.60 -21.23
C PRO A 346 6.53 -3.74 -21.99
N ALA A 347 5.58 -4.50 -21.47
CA ALA A 347 4.26 -4.64 -22.08
C ALA A 347 3.35 -3.41 -21.86
N PHE A 348 3.82 -2.41 -21.07
CA PHE A 348 3.07 -1.22 -20.64
C PHE A 348 3.81 0.11 -20.88
N ASP A 349 4.94 0.06 -21.58
CA ASP A 349 5.73 1.21 -22.04
C ASP A 349 5.04 2.01 -23.18
#